data_8a00971ea55ae0975c0e4c220a4844ab
#
_entry.id   8a00971ea55ae0975c0e4c220a4844ab
#
_cell.length_a   1.000
_cell.length_b   1.000
_cell.length_c   1.000
_cell.angle_alpha   90.00
_cell.angle_beta   90.00
_cell.angle_gamma   90.00
#
_symmetry.space_group_name_H-M   'P 1'
#
loop_
_entity.id
_entity.type
_entity.pdbx_description
1 polymer ?
#
loop_
_entity_poly.entity_id
_entity_poly.type
_entity_poly.pdbx_seq_one_letter_code
_entity_poly.pdbx_strand_id
1 'polypeptide(L)'
;KLYDTYGFPIDLTADILRTKNIQVDHVAFEEEMEKSKAVARANWKGSGDKSVEEKWFKVREELKPTEFLGYEFDKAEGVVLKISKDNEFVDKANNGDQIEIITNQTPFYGESGGQVGDQGVMFNSDCKIDIIDTQKKMGDLFVHAGKIESGTIRIDQSVNLEINVENRNNSKANHSATHLLHESL
;
A
#
# COMPACT_ATOMS: atom_id res chain seq x y z
N LYS A 1 5.02 -18.07 18.52
CA LYS A 1 6.18 -17.40 19.13
C LYS A 1 7.41 -17.40 18.23
N LEU A 2 7.87 -18.55 17.66
CA LEU A 2 9.02 -18.58 16.75
C LEU A 2 8.82 -17.67 15.54
N TYR A 3 7.68 -17.74 14.89
CA TYR A 3 7.34 -16.89 13.74
C TYR A 3 7.13 -15.43 14.15
N ASP A 4 6.28 -15.19 15.14
CA ASP A 4 5.81 -13.86 15.53
C ASP A 4 6.89 -13.03 16.25
N THR A 5 7.69 -13.65 17.12
CA THR A 5 8.71 -12.97 17.94
C THR A 5 10.09 -12.94 17.28
N TYR A 6 10.44 -14.00 16.56
CA TYR A 6 11.81 -14.17 15.99
C TYR A 6 11.83 -14.17 14.47
N GLY A 7 10.68 -13.96 13.79
CA GLY A 7 10.60 -13.94 12.34
C GLY A 7 10.94 -15.30 11.66
N PHE A 8 10.93 -16.41 12.42
CA PHE A 8 11.34 -17.71 11.90
C PHE A 8 10.20 -18.36 11.09
N PRO A 9 10.37 -18.57 9.76
CA PRO A 9 9.31 -19.08 8.89
C PRO A 9 8.80 -20.45 9.29
N ILE A 10 7.48 -20.68 9.12
CA ILE A 10 6.86 -21.97 9.46
C ILE A 10 7.39 -23.11 8.59
N ASP A 11 7.73 -22.82 7.33
CA ASP A 11 8.26 -23.80 6.37
C ASP A 11 9.62 -24.36 6.86
N LEU A 12 10.50 -23.49 7.36
CA LEU A 12 11.77 -23.92 7.98
C LEU A 12 11.53 -24.72 9.26
N THR A 13 10.53 -24.34 10.05
CA THR A 13 10.12 -25.12 11.23
C THR A 13 9.66 -26.51 10.81
N ALA A 14 8.83 -26.61 9.77
CA ALA A 14 8.33 -27.87 9.25
C ALA A 14 9.46 -28.77 8.71
N ASP A 15 10.43 -28.20 7.99
CA ASP A 15 11.56 -28.93 7.45
C ASP A 15 12.47 -29.49 8.55
N ILE A 16 12.77 -28.70 9.58
CA ILE A 16 13.56 -29.18 10.73
C ILE A 16 12.83 -30.29 11.47
N LEU A 17 11.52 -30.18 11.67
CA LEU A 17 10.73 -31.17 12.39
C LEU A 17 10.51 -32.45 11.58
N ARG A 18 10.51 -32.36 10.24
CA ARG A 18 10.40 -33.52 9.35
C ARG A 18 11.55 -34.52 9.58
N THR A 19 12.76 -34.03 9.87
CA THR A 19 13.92 -34.89 10.18
C THR A 19 13.75 -35.70 11.47
N LYS A 20 12.83 -35.24 12.33
CA LYS A 20 12.47 -35.88 13.62
C LYS A 20 11.15 -36.65 13.59
N ASN A 21 10.54 -36.82 12.41
CA ASN A 21 9.21 -37.41 12.21
C ASN A 21 8.09 -36.69 13.00
N ILE A 22 8.22 -35.38 13.19
CA ILE A 22 7.21 -34.54 13.84
C ILE A 22 6.54 -33.70 12.76
N GLN A 23 5.21 -33.67 12.74
CA GLN A 23 4.43 -32.82 11.84
C GLN A 23 4.05 -31.51 12.52
N VAL A 24 4.00 -30.45 11.74
CA VAL A 24 3.49 -29.14 12.18
C VAL A 24 1.98 -29.12 11.98
N ASP A 25 1.25 -28.71 12.99
CA ASP A 25 -0.19 -28.47 12.89
C ASP A 25 -0.42 -27.08 12.27
N HIS A 26 -0.63 -27.05 10.95
CA HIS A 26 -0.86 -25.81 10.21
C HIS A 26 -2.18 -25.14 10.60
N VAL A 27 -3.21 -25.89 10.95
CA VAL A 27 -4.52 -25.35 11.35
C VAL A 27 -4.40 -24.59 12.67
N ALA A 28 -3.79 -25.23 13.68
CA ALA A 28 -3.54 -24.58 14.95
C ALA A 28 -2.59 -23.37 14.82
N PHE A 29 -1.63 -23.42 13.87
CA PHE A 29 -0.77 -22.28 13.57
C PHE A 29 -1.55 -21.09 13.02
N GLU A 30 -2.44 -21.32 12.06
CA GLU A 30 -3.28 -20.27 11.48
C GLU A 30 -4.23 -19.66 12.50
N GLU A 31 -4.86 -20.48 13.35
CA GLU A 31 -5.70 -20.00 14.46
C GLU A 31 -4.93 -19.11 15.44
N GLU A 32 -3.73 -19.52 15.83
CA GLU A 32 -2.89 -18.72 16.73
C GLU A 32 -2.36 -17.44 16.06
N MET A 33 -2.09 -17.47 14.75
CA MET A 33 -1.73 -16.28 14.00
C MET A 33 -2.88 -15.28 13.93
N GLU A 34 -4.12 -15.73 13.72
CA GLU A 34 -5.28 -14.83 13.74
C GLU A 34 -5.52 -14.24 15.14
N LYS A 35 -5.35 -15.02 16.20
CA LYS A 35 -5.39 -14.48 17.57
C LYS A 35 -4.29 -13.45 17.82
N SER A 36 -3.05 -13.73 17.41
CA SER A 36 -1.92 -12.78 17.51
C SER A 36 -2.21 -11.49 16.75
N LYS A 37 -2.72 -11.58 15.51
CA LYS A 37 -3.13 -10.42 14.74
C LYS A 37 -4.25 -9.63 15.42
N ALA A 38 -5.25 -10.31 15.99
CA ALA A 38 -6.34 -9.67 16.72
C ALA A 38 -5.84 -8.93 17.97
N VAL A 39 -4.93 -9.55 18.73
CA VAL A 39 -4.30 -8.92 19.91
C VAL A 39 -3.40 -7.75 19.50
N ALA A 40 -2.63 -7.89 18.42
CA ALA A 40 -1.81 -6.80 17.89
C ALA A 40 -2.69 -5.62 17.43
N ARG A 41 -3.80 -5.88 16.75
CA ARG A 41 -4.80 -4.86 16.38
C ARG A 41 -5.40 -4.17 17.61
N ALA A 42 -5.75 -4.94 18.66
CA ALA A 42 -6.35 -4.38 19.88
C ALA A 42 -5.36 -3.56 20.73
N ASN A 43 -4.06 -3.93 20.70
CA ASN A 43 -3.01 -3.28 21.48
C ASN A 43 -2.23 -2.21 20.71
N TRP A 44 -2.44 -2.11 19.41
CA TRP A 44 -1.74 -1.11 18.61
C TRP A 44 -2.25 0.28 18.97
N LYS A 45 -1.47 0.95 19.75
CA LYS A 45 -1.55 2.40 19.97
C LYS A 45 -0.82 3.05 18.81
N GLY A 46 -1.45 3.05 17.63
CA GLY A 46 -0.87 3.68 16.43
C GLY A 46 -0.44 5.11 16.71
N SER A 47 0.68 5.50 16.16
CA SER A 47 1.16 6.89 16.18
C SER A 47 0.34 7.80 15.24
N GLY A 48 -0.77 7.31 14.69
CA GLY A 48 -1.71 8.01 13.83
C GLY A 48 -3.10 8.09 14.46
N ASP A 49 -3.88 9.01 13.99
CA ASP A 49 -5.26 9.24 14.43
C ASP A 49 -6.08 7.95 14.22
N LYS A 50 -6.62 7.37 15.31
CA LYS A 50 -7.40 6.11 15.26
C LYS A 50 -8.54 6.16 14.24
N SER A 51 -9.10 7.35 14.03
CA SER A 51 -10.18 7.59 13.05
C SER A 51 -9.70 7.37 11.60
N VAL A 52 -8.44 7.66 11.30
CA VAL A 52 -7.86 7.48 9.94
C VAL A 52 -7.66 6.01 9.62
N GLU A 53 -7.23 5.20 10.59
CA GLU A 53 -7.03 3.77 10.40
C GLU A 53 -8.35 3.01 10.25
N GLU A 54 -9.36 3.33 11.07
CA GLU A 54 -10.71 2.75 10.95
C GLU A 54 -11.35 3.00 9.58
N LYS A 55 -11.09 4.18 9.00
CA LYS A 55 -11.53 4.54 7.66
C LYS A 55 -11.00 3.55 6.61
N TRP A 56 -9.70 3.26 6.63
CA TRP A 56 -9.08 2.38 5.66
C TRP A 56 -9.45 0.91 5.85
N PHE A 57 -9.74 0.48 7.08
CA PHE A 57 -10.30 -0.85 7.34
C PHE A 57 -11.63 -1.08 6.63
N LYS A 58 -12.56 -0.13 6.75
CA LYS A 58 -13.87 -0.20 6.07
C LYS A 58 -13.70 -0.27 4.56
N VAL A 59 -12.82 0.57 4.02
CA VAL A 59 -12.53 0.56 2.58
C VAL A 59 -11.97 -0.79 2.13
N ARG A 60 -11.08 -1.39 2.93
CA ARG A 60 -10.47 -2.69 2.61
C ARG A 60 -11.47 -3.84 2.64
N GLU A 61 -12.51 -3.76 3.45
CA GLU A 61 -13.62 -4.73 3.47
C GLU A 61 -14.52 -4.60 2.22
N GLU A 62 -14.68 -3.39 1.69
CA GLU A 62 -15.50 -3.10 0.51
C GLU A 62 -14.77 -3.35 -0.81
N LEU A 63 -13.46 -3.06 -0.87
CA LEU A 63 -12.67 -3.10 -2.09
C LEU A 63 -11.78 -4.34 -2.15
N LYS A 64 -11.54 -4.83 -3.37
CA LYS A 64 -10.48 -5.81 -3.64
C LYS A 64 -9.10 -5.16 -3.46
N PRO A 65 -8.02 -5.96 -3.28
CA PRO A 65 -6.65 -5.46 -3.32
C PRO A 65 -6.40 -4.64 -4.59
N THR A 66 -5.63 -3.56 -4.46
CA THR A 66 -5.14 -2.84 -5.63
C THR A 66 -4.11 -3.70 -6.36
N GLU A 67 -4.27 -3.89 -7.67
CA GLU A 67 -3.29 -4.60 -8.47
C GLU A 67 -2.07 -3.70 -8.72
N PHE A 68 -0.89 -4.16 -8.30
CA PHE A 68 0.35 -3.40 -8.48
C PHE A 68 1.06 -3.80 -9.77
N LEU A 69 1.15 -2.87 -10.71
CA LEU A 69 1.75 -3.04 -12.04
C LEU A 69 3.18 -2.47 -12.15
N GLY A 70 3.65 -1.78 -11.11
CA GLY A 70 4.88 -0.98 -11.15
C GLY A 70 6.19 -1.76 -11.20
N TYR A 71 6.15 -3.10 -11.25
CA TYR A 71 7.35 -3.91 -11.56
C TYR A 71 7.66 -3.91 -13.05
N GLU A 72 6.65 -3.84 -13.90
CA GLU A 72 6.77 -3.97 -15.35
C GLU A 72 6.47 -2.67 -16.10
N PHE A 73 5.60 -1.82 -15.52
CA PHE A 73 5.09 -0.63 -16.20
C PHE A 73 5.30 0.65 -15.39
N ASP A 74 5.70 1.71 -16.08
CA ASP A 74 5.78 3.07 -15.53
C ASP A 74 4.48 3.86 -15.76
N LYS A 75 3.58 3.32 -16.58
CA LYS A 75 2.28 3.88 -16.93
C LYS A 75 1.22 2.78 -16.94
N ALA A 76 0.02 3.13 -16.51
CA ALA A 76 -1.13 2.24 -16.56
C ALA A 76 -2.43 3.04 -16.70
N GLU A 77 -3.49 2.38 -17.11
CA GLU A 77 -4.86 2.88 -16.96
C GLU A 77 -5.49 2.25 -15.72
N GLY A 78 -6.28 3.00 -14.98
CA GLY A 78 -6.99 2.50 -13.81
C GLY A 78 -8.37 3.15 -13.69
N VAL A 79 -9.22 2.54 -12.85
CA VAL A 79 -10.54 3.07 -12.51
C VAL A 79 -10.51 3.59 -11.08
N VAL A 80 -11.01 4.79 -10.87
CA VAL A 80 -11.15 5.42 -9.54
C VAL A 80 -12.22 4.70 -8.74
N LEU A 81 -11.84 4.10 -7.63
CA LEU A 81 -12.76 3.34 -6.76
C LEU A 81 -13.25 4.17 -5.57
N LYS A 82 -12.38 5.00 -4.99
CA LYS A 82 -12.72 5.88 -3.86
C LYS A 82 -11.94 7.18 -3.95
N ILE A 83 -12.55 8.26 -3.51
CA ILE A 83 -11.93 9.57 -3.33
C ILE A 83 -12.15 9.99 -1.87
N SER A 84 -11.10 10.46 -1.22
CA SER A 84 -11.16 11.06 0.10
C SER A 84 -10.69 12.51 0.03
N LYS A 85 -11.42 13.40 0.66
CA LYS A 85 -11.10 14.81 0.85
C LYS A 85 -11.38 15.18 2.30
N ASP A 86 -10.44 15.90 2.93
CA ASP A 86 -10.56 16.33 4.34
C ASP A 86 -10.91 15.16 5.28
N ASN A 87 -10.34 13.99 5.01
CA ASN A 87 -10.57 12.73 5.74
C ASN A 87 -11.98 12.11 5.57
N GLU A 88 -12.83 12.63 4.69
CA GLU A 88 -14.16 12.11 4.37
C GLU A 88 -14.20 11.53 2.95
N PHE A 89 -15.00 10.49 2.72
CA PHE A 89 -15.22 9.96 1.37
C PHE A 89 -16.22 10.80 0.61
N VAL A 90 -15.85 11.10 -0.63
CA VAL A 90 -16.67 11.91 -1.54
C VAL A 90 -16.81 11.24 -2.91
N ASP A 91 -17.91 11.47 -3.61
CA ASP A 91 -18.11 10.91 -4.95
C ASP A 91 -17.39 11.70 -6.04
N LYS A 92 -17.01 12.96 -5.73
CA LYS A 92 -16.30 13.86 -6.66
C LYS A 92 -15.43 14.86 -5.92
N ALA A 93 -14.36 15.31 -6.62
CA ALA A 93 -13.52 16.41 -6.18
C ALA A 93 -13.17 17.33 -7.34
N ASN A 94 -12.84 18.58 -7.07
CA ASN A 94 -12.70 19.65 -8.05
C ASN A 94 -11.31 20.27 -8.01
N ASN A 95 -11.03 21.08 -9.02
CA ASN A 95 -9.77 21.85 -9.11
C ASN A 95 -9.41 22.55 -7.80
N GLY A 96 -8.16 22.39 -7.39
CA GLY A 96 -7.57 22.95 -6.16
C GLY A 96 -7.71 22.07 -4.93
N ASP A 97 -8.56 21.03 -4.96
CA ASP A 97 -8.73 20.12 -3.83
C ASP A 97 -7.49 19.25 -3.62
N GLN A 98 -7.12 19.06 -2.35
CA GLN A 98 -6.19 18.01 -1.92
C GLN A 98 -7.00 16.76 -1.62
N ILE A 99 -6.58 15.64 -2.18
CA ILE A 99 -7.34 14.40 -2.15
C ILE A 99 -6.44 13.19 -1.98
N GLU A 100 -7.05 12.11 -1.52
CA GLU A 100 -6.50 10.77 -1.56
C GLU A 100 -7.37 9.92 -2.50
N ILE A 101 -6.77 9.23 -3.46
CA ILE A 101 -7.46 8.41 -4.46
C ILE A 101 -7.01 6.97 -4.36
N ILE A 102 -7.97 6.05 -4.49
CA ILE A 102 -7.75 4.62 -4.66
C ILE A 102 -8.23 4.21 -6.05
N THR A 103 -7.39 3.46 -6.75
CA THR A 103 -7.71 2.86 -8.05
C THR A 103 -7.70 1.33 -7.96
N ASN A 104 -8.32 0.66 -8.93
CA ASN A 104 -8.32 -0.81 -9.00
C ASN A 104 -6.92 -1.39 -9.25
N GLN A 105 -6.07 -0.65 -9.97
CA GLN A 105 -4.70 -1.01 -10.29
C GLN A 105 -3.82 0.25 -10.38
N THR A 106 -2.50 0.08 -10.20
CA THR A 106 -1.57 1.21 -10.19
C THR A 106 -0.14 0.81 -10.55
N PRO A 107 0.61 1.65 -11.29
CA PRO A 107 2.05 1.51 -11.45
C PRO A 107 2.84 2.19 -10.30
N PHE A 108 2.17 2.96 -9.43
CA PHE A 108 2.80 3.71 -8.35
C PHE A 108 3.19 2.79 -7.19
N TYR A 109 4.47 2.78 -6.80
CA TYR A 109 4.94 2.10 -5.62
C TYR A 109 4.44 2.82 -4.36
N GLY A 110 3.76 2.09 -3.49
CA GLY A 110 3.35 2.61 -2.18
C GLY A 110 4.47 2.50 -1.17
N GLU A 111 4.66 3.53 -0.36
CA GLU A 111 5.68 3.58 0.69
C GLU A 111 5.67 2.28 1.51
N SER A 112 6.80 1.60 1.54
CA SER A 112 7.00 0.34 2.23
C SER A 112 8.49 0.04 2.40
N GLY A 113 8.86 -0.65 3.48
CA GLY A 113 10.23 -1.16 3.67
C GLY A 113 11.31 -0.08 3.67
N GLY A 114 10.99 1.17 4.03
CA GLY A 114 11.94 2.29 4.05
C GLY A 114 12.14 2.98 2.69
N GLN A 115 11.46 2.52 1.62
CA GLN A 115 11.43 3.24 0.35
C GLN A 115 10.20 4.15 0.31
N VAL A 116 10.39 5.43 -0.02
CA VAL A 116 9.33 6.42 -0.18
C VAL A 116 8.37 6.05 -1.32
N GLY A 117 7.12 6.49 -1.21
CA GLY A 117 6.11 6.32 -2.25
C GLY A 117 6.44 7.06 -3.53
N ASP A 118 5.92 6.57 -4.64
CA ASP A 118 6.09 7.24 -5.93
C ASP A 118 5.26 8.49 -6.05
N GLN A 119 5.78 9.39 -6.87
CA GLN A 119 5.14 10.61 -7.33
C GLN A 119 4.89 10.53 -8.83
N GLY A 120 3.98 11.37 -9.32
CA GLY A 120 3.69 11.44 -10.75
C GLY A 120 2.38 12.14 -11.05
N VAL A 121 1.71 11.75 -12.11
CA VAL A 121 0.46 12.36 -12.54
C VAL A 121 -0.64 11.33 -12.78
N MET A 122 -1.87 11.71 -12.46
CA MET A 122 -3.07 10.97 -12.81
C MET A 122 -3.97 11.89 -13.60
N PHE A 123 -4.46 11.43 -14.76
CA PHE A 123 -5.23 12.31 -15.66
C PHE A 123 -6.21 11.54 -16.53
N ASN A 124 -7.21 12.25 -16.99
CA ASN A 124 -8.10 11.87 -18.09
C ASN A 124 -8.45 13.09 -18.96
N SER A 125 -9.48 13.00 -19.82
CA SER A 125 -9.94 14.13 -20.64
C SER A 125 -10.41 15.33 -19.84
N ASP A 126 -10.89 15.11 -18.62
CA ASP A 126 -11.65 16.08 -17.82
C ASP A 126 -10.87 16.59 -16.60
N CYS A 127 -9.77 15.94 -16.24
CA CYS A 127 -9.06 16.21 -14.99
C CYS A 127 -7.57 15.89 -15.09
N LYS A 128 -6.74 16.70 -14.40
CA LYS A 128 -5.34 16.42 -14.13
C LYS A 128 -5.05 16.57 -12.65
N ILE A 129 -4.38 15.58 -12.08
CA ILE A 129 -4.05 15.46 -10.67
C ILE A 129 -2.53 15.26 -10.55
N ASP A 130 -1.88 16.06 -9.75
CA ASP A 130 -0.48 15.88 -9.37
C ASP A 130 -0.42 14.99 -8.14
N ILE A 131 0.18 13.79 -8.27
CA ILE A 131 0.36 12.83 -7.19
C ILE A 131 1.69 13.11 -6.51
N ILE A 132 1.62 13.55 -5.26
CA ILE A 132 2.76 13.97 -4.45
C ILE A 132 3.31 12.85 -3.57
N ASP A 133 2.50 11.81 -3.31
CA ASP A 133 2.89 10.66 -2.49
C ASP A 133 1.96 9.47 -2.75
N THR A 134 2.47 8.26 -2.54
CA THR A 134 1.70 7.03 -2.60
C THR A 134 1.97 6.20 -1.36
N GLN A 135 0.92 5.92 -0.59
CA GLN A 135 0.98 5.16 0.65
C GLN A 135 0.38 3.78 0.48
N LYS A 136 1.01 2.78 1.08
CA LYS A 136 0.45 1.42 1.14
C LYS A 136 -0.26 1.23 2.48
N LYS A 137 -1.59 1.18 2.46
CA LYS A 137 -2.44 0.96 3.64
C LYS A 137 -2.93 -0.48 3.69
N MET A 138 -3.16 -1.01 4.90
CA MET A 138 -3.70 -2.36 5.14
C MET A 138 -2.97 -3.49 4.36
N GLY A 139 -1.73 -3.25 3.95
CA GLY A 139 -0.88 -4.23 3.27
C GLY A 139 -1.03 -4.32 1.75
N ASP A 140 -2.18 -3.96 1.19
CA ASP A 140 -2.48 -4.14 -0.25
C ASP A 140 -3.40 -3.07 -0.86
N LEU A 141 -3.69 -2.01 -0.13
CA LEU A 141 -4.45 -0.86 -0.59
C LEU A 141 -3.50 0.29 -0.91
N PHE A 142 -3.41 0.70 -2.18
CA PHE A 142 -2.57 1.81 -2.61
C PHE A 142 -3.39 3.10 -2.64
N VAL A 143 -2.97 4.06 -1.83
CA VAL A 143 -3.62 5.36 -1.66
C VAL A 143 -2.71 6.44 -2.23
N HIS A 144 -3.18 7.11 -3.28
CA HIS A 144 -2.46 8.17 -3.97
C HIS A 144 -2.89 9.50 -3.39
N ALA A 145 -1.98 10.20 -2.69
CA ALA A 145 -2.21 11.55 -2.18
C ALA A 145 -1.79 12.58 -3.23
N GLY A 146 -2.66 13.51 -3.55
CA GLY A 146 -2.39 14.49 -4.59
C GLY A 146 -3.28 15.72 -4.55
N LYS A 147 -3.04 16.62 -5.51
CA LYS A 147 -3.80 17.84 -5.70
C LYS A 147 -4.36 17.88 -7.11
N ILE A 148 -5.62 18.26 -7.25
CA ILE A 148 -6.25 18.46 -8.55
C ILE A 148 -5.75 19.78 -9.12
N GLU A 149 -4.98 19.70 -10.21
CA GLU A 149 -4.47 20.88 -10.92
C GLU A 149 -5.51 21.51 -11.85
N SER A 150 -6.39 20.68 -12.43
CA SER A 150 -7.46 21.14 -13.31
C SER A 150 -8.59 20.15 -13.40
N GLY A 151 -9.81 20.63 -13.59
CA GLY A 151 -11.00 19.83 -13.86
C GLY A 151 -11.66 19.23 -12.63
N THR A 152 -12.34 18.10 -12.84
CA THR A 152 -13.12 17.40 -11.81
C THR A 152 -12.95 15.90 -11.97
N ILE A 153 -12.69 15.19 -10.89
CA ILE A 153 -12.62 13.73 -10.85
C ILE A 153 -13.82 13.15 -10.11
N ARG A 154 -14.28 11.97 -10.54
CA ARG A 154 -15.39 11.23 -9.93
C ARG A 154 -15.01 9.77 -9.76
N ILE A 155 -15.67 9.08 -8.84
CA ILE A 155 -15.63 7.62 -8.76
C ILE A 155 -16.10 7.00 -10.08
N ASP A 156 -15.65 5.78 -10.35
CA ASP A 156 -15.91 4.99 -11.57
C ASP A 156 -15.36 5.60 -12.88
N GLN A 157 -14.62 6.71 -12.84
CA GLN A 157 -13.92 7.24 -14.01
C GLN A 157 -12.62 6.48 -14.27
N SER A 158 -12.32 6.23 -15.56
CA SER A 158 -11.00 5.79 -16.00
C SER A 158 -10.02 6.95 -15.96
N VAL A 159 -8.80 6.66 -15.54
CA VAL A 159 -7.68 7.58 -15.48
C VAL A 159 -6.41 6.92 -15.97
N ASN A 160 -5.55 7.69 -16.61
CA ASN A 160 -4.18 7.31 -16.92
C ASN A 160 -3.31 7.66 -15.71
N LEU A 161 -2.44 6.74 -15.32
CA LEU A 161 -1.49 6.87 -14.23
C LEU A 161 -0.08 6.84 -14.81
N GLU A 162 0.73 7.87 -14.55
CA GLU A 162 2.12 7.94 -14.99
C GLU A 162 3.02 8.34 -13.81
N ILE A 163 3.99 7.50 -13.50
CA ILE A 163 4.95 7.80 -12.44
C ILE A 163 6.04 8.76 -12.91
N ASN A 164 6.64 9.48 -11.97
CA ASN A 164 7.88 10.18 -12.20
C ASN A 164 9.05 9.17 -12.16
N VAL A 165 9.48 8.73 -13.34
CA VAL A 165 10.52 7.71 -13.52
C VAL A 165 11.87 8.16 -12.94
N GLU A 166 12.21 9.44 -13.03
CA GLU A 166 13.45 9.99 -12.49
C GLU A 166 13.46 9.86 -10.95
N ASN A 167 12.39 10.30 -10.29
CA ASN A 167 12.26 10.19 -8.84
C ASN A 167 12.29 8.73 -8.38
N ARG A 168 11.62 7.82 -9.09
CA ARG A 168 11.66 6.38 -8.79
C ARG A 168 13.08 5.82 -8.90
N ASN A 169 13.82 6.16 -9.95
CA ASN A 169 15.19 5.68 -10.14
C ASN A 169 16.11 6.19 -9.03
N ASN A 170 15.98 7.44 -8.63
CA ASN A 170 16.72 8.02 -7.52
C ASN A 170 16.39 7.32 -6.19
N SER A 171 15.12 7.04 -5.92
CA SER A 171 14.68 6.31 -4.72
C SER A 171 15.23 4.88 -4.69
N LYS A 172 15.20 4.16 -5.81
CA LYS A 172 15.79 2.82 -5.93
C LYS A 172 17.29 2.83 -5.70
N ALA A 173 18.01 3.81 -6.26
CA ALA A 173 19.46 3.96 -6.09
C ALA A 173 19.83 4.23 -4.63
N ASN A 174 19.11 5.13 -3.96
CA ASN A 174 19.33 5.44 -2.54
C ASN A 174 19.02 4.23 -1.64
N HIS A 175 17.96 3.49 -1.91
CA HIS A 175 17.62 2.27 -1.18
C HIS A 175 18.71 1.21 -1.31
N SER A 176 19.19 0.97 -2.54
CA SER A 176 20.31 0.03 -2.79
C SER A 176 21.60 0.49 -2.12
N ALA A 177 21.93 1.79 -2.15
CA ALA A 177 23.10 2.34 -1.48
C ALA A 177 23.05 2.15 0.04
N THR A 178 21.87 2.27 0.65
CA THR A 178 21.68 2.02 2.09
C THR A 178 21.98 0.58 2.46
N HIS A 179 21.53 -0.40 1.65
CA HIS A 179 21.85 -1.81 1.87
C HIS A 179 23.35 -2.11 1.71
N LEU A 180 24.00 -1.55 0.68
CA LEU A 180 25.44 -1.71 0.47
C LEU A 180 26.25 -1.10 1.62
N LEU A 181 25.84 0.06 2.13
CA LEU A 181 26.49 0.68 3.29
C LEU A 181 26.32 -0.18 4.53
N HIS A 182 25.11 -0.71 4.78
CA HIS A 182 24.86 -1.59 5.94
C HIS A 182 25.70 -2.87 5.89
N GLU A 183 25.87 -3.48 4.71
CA GLU A 183 26.67 -4.69 4.53
C GLU A 183 28.17 -4.41 4.68
N SER A 184 28.62 -3.18 4.49
CA SER A 184 30.03 -2.76 4.58
C SER A 184 30.48 -2.34 5.98
N LEU A 185 29.58 -2.19 6.93
CA LEU A 185 29.82 -1.80 8.33
C LEU A 185 29.89 -3.01 9.26
#